data_6578895461b9c751892deaf2420e41f4
#
_entry.id   6578895461b9c751892deaf2420e41f4
#
_cell.length_a   1.000
_cell.length_b   1.000
_cell.length_c   1.000
_cell.angle_alpha   90.00
_cell.angle_beta   90.00
_cell.angle_gamma   90.00
#
_symmetry.space_group_name_H-M   'P 1'
#
loop_
_entity.id
_entity.type
_entity.pdbx_description
1 polymer ?
#
loop_
_entity_poly.entity_id
_entity_poly.type
_entity_poly.pdbx_seq_one_letter_code
_entity_poly.pdbx_strand_id
1 'polypeptide(L)'
;NNLSHWDFKIDPDWKMFAGMVLASAQAIRRVNPTIKLVLGGISPIDPNFIKLLDSHGVLDVIDVVAVHGFPLDWNHWNINEWPRQIEEIRAVAKGKPVWVSEVGAASFGAEEVQVFGLARTAELLLPIVERAHWYSLFDLPKTWTATTRHKEAEGSAYYRHYYMGLLREDGSPKAAANHFARGLGICQWFHFDDHRLDLGVEWLRNLGVKYLRTGISWADSFRENAEAWFDRQMSALEGFETTLTLCFTPAHLGIAPHYTSPPKDPNDFARFAAWAVERYVPLKKSPSSIGDPAVLEVQR
;
A
#
# COMPACT_ATOMS: atom_id res chain seq x y z
N ASN A 1 9.31 -12.95 0.03
CA ASN A 1 9.27 -13.07 -1.32
C ASN A 1 9.79 -11.90 -2.16
N ASN A 2 10.10 -10.76 -1.65
CA ASN A 2 10.18 -9.68 -2.59
C ASN A 2 11.36 -8.76 -2.33
N LEU A 3 12.48 -8.99 -3.05
CA LEU A 3 13.60 -8.03 -3.11
C LEU A 3 13.18 -6.65 -3.64
N SER A 4 11.94 -6.51 -4.12
CA SER A 4 11.39 -5.25 -4.58
C SER A 4 10.99 -4.32 -3.43
N HIS A 5 10.68 -4.86 -2.25
CA HIS A 5 10.23 -4.07 -1.09
C HIS A 5 11.09 -4.28 0.15
N TRP A 6 11.68 -5.48 0.32
CA TRP A 6 12.57 -5.81 1.42
C TRP A 6 13.66 -6.79 0.98
N ASP A 7 14.92 -6.52 1.30
CA ASP A 7 16.01 -7.42 0.94
C ASP A 7 16.14 -8.55 1.96
N PHE A 8 15.34 -9.59 1.79
CA PHE A 8 15.35 -10.80 2.63
C PHE A 8 16.67 -11.59 2.57
N LYS A 9 17.59 -11.28 1.67
CA LYS A 9 18.94 -11.86 1.69
C LYS A 9 19.77 -11.29 2.84
N ILE A 10 19.48 -10.05 3.25
CA ILE A 10 20.09 -9.41 4.42
C ILE A 10 19.35 -9.86 5.69
N ASP A 11 18.04 -10.09 5.62
CA ASP A 11 17.16 -10.43 6.75
C ASP A 11 16.37 -11.72 6.44
N PRO A 12 17.04 -12.89 6.36
CA PRO A 12 16.41 -14.12 5.90
C PRO A 12 15.36 -14.68 6.88
N ASP A 13 15.45 -14.35 8.15
CA ASP A 13 14.50 -14.74 9.19
C ASP A 13 13.51 -13.64 9.59
N TRP A 14 13.52 -12.50 8.86
CA TRP A 14 12.60 -11.37 9.04
C TRP A 14 12.61 -10.70 10.42
N LYS A 15 13.67 -10.91 11.21
CA LYS A 15 13.83 -10.29 12.53
C LYS A 15 14.08 -8.80 12.47
N MET A 16 14.83 -8.33 11.47
CA MET A 16 15.09 -6.90 11.29
C MET A 16 13.81 -6.18 10.87
N PHE A 17 13.03 -6.77 9.95
CA PHE A 17 11.71 -6.27 9.58
C PHE A 17 10.78 -6.21 10.81
N ALA A 18 10.68 -7.29 11.56
CA ALA A 18 9.87 -7.33 12.78
C ALA A 18 10.32 -6.27 13.79
N GLY A 19 11.62 -6.14 14.03
CA GLY A 19 12.18 -5.11 14.92
C GLY A 19 11.83 -3.69 14.48
N MET A 20 11.86 -3.42 13.17
CA MET A 20 11.46 -2.13 12.61
C MET A 20 9.96 -1.86 12.83
N VAL A 21 9.10 -2.86 12.60
CA VAL A 21 7.65 -2.73 12.84
C VAL A 21 7.37 -2.48 14.32
N LEU A 22 7.99 -3.24 15.23
CA LEU A 22 7.82 -3.09 16.68
C LEU A 22 8.24 -1.70 17.16
N ALA A 23 9.43 -1.24 16.75
CA ALA A 23 9.94 0.09 17.10
C ALA A 23 9.02 1.20 16.55
N SER A 24 8.56 1.07 15.31
CA SER A 24 7.66 2.02 14.67
C SER A 24 6.30 2.08 15.36
N ALA A 25 5.70 0.92 15.66
CA ALA A 25 4.43 0.86 16.36
C ALA A 25 4.51 1.54 17.73
N GLN A 26 5.58 1.31 18.49
CA GLN A 26 5.80 1.97 19.78
C GLN A 26 5.96 3.49 19.64
N ALA A 27 6.73 3.95 18.64
CA ALA A 27 6.95 5.36 18.40
C ALA A 27 5.66 6.07 17.97
N ILE A 28 4.90 5.47 17.06
CA ILE A 28 3.62 5.98 16.58
C ILE A 28 2.59 6.05 17.71
N ARG A 29 2.46 5.00 18.53
CA ARG A 29 1.51 4.98 19.66
C ARG A 29 1.79 6.04 20.70
N ARG A 30 3.04 6.49 20.85
CA ARG A 30 3.37 7.64 21.73
C ARG A 30 2.82 8.96 21.21
N VAL A 31 2.79 9.18 19.90
CA VAL A 31 2.31 10.44 19.29
C VAL A 31 0.81 10.38 18.95
N ASN A 32 0.30 9.21 18.58
CA ASN A 32 -1.13 8.99 18.31
C ASN A 32 -1.55 7.58 18.74
N PRO A 33 -2.08 7.40 19.95
CA PRO A 33 -2.47 6.08 20.46
C PRO A 33 -3.69 5.47 19.78
N THR A 34 -4.47 6.25 19.03
CA THR A 34 -5.74 5.80 18.41
C THR A 34 -5.64 5.46 16.94
N ILE A 35 -4.49 5.75 16.30
CA ILE A 35 -4.31 5.44 14.86
C ILE A 35 -4.34 3.94 14.62
N LYS A 36 -5.00 3.50 13.55
CA LYS A 36 -4.94 2.10 13.11
C LYS A 36 -3.59 1.79 12.46
N LEU A 37 -2.90 0.77 12.95
CA LEU A 37 -1.66 0.26 12.38
C LEU A 37 -1.94 -0.94 11.51
N VAL A 38 -1.61 -0.85 10.23
CA VAL A 38 -1.78 -1.90 9.25
C VAL A 38 -0.43 -2.53 8.94
N LEU A 39 -0.33 -3.85 9.05
CA LEU A 39 0.82 -4.58 8.53
C LEU A 39 0.84 -4.44 7.01
N GLY A 40 1.97 -4.05 6.44
CA GLY A 40 2.11 -3.87 5.00
C GLY A 40 1.72 -5.10 4.19
N GLY A 41 1.16 -4.88 3.02
CA GLY A 41 0.54 -5.90 2.20
C GLY A 41 1.45 -7.08 1.87
N ILE A 42 0.98 -8.28 2.16
CA ILE A 42 1.73 -9.53 1.96
C ILE A 42 1.48 -10.05 0.56
N SER A 43 2.55 -10.25 -0.20
CA SER A 43 2.51 -10.82 -1.55
C SER A 43 3.71 -11.77 -1.77
N PRO A 44 3.48 -13.02 -2.17
CA PRO A 44 2.19 -13.70 -2.31
C PRO A 44 1.47 -13.84 -0.97
N ILE A 45 0.16 -14.11 -1.02
CA ILE A 45 -0.64 -14.43 0.17
C ILE A 45 -0.11 -15.72 0.78
N ASP A 46 0.45 -15.64 1.99
CA ASP A 46 1.08 -16.77 2.68
C ASP A 46 0.77 -16.75 4.19
N PRO A 47 -0.11 -17.65 4.66
CA PRO A 47 -0.39 -17.79 6.09
C PRO A 47 0.83 -18.14 6.95
N ASN A 48 1.82 -18.84 6.39
CA ASN A 48 3.02 -19.19 7.16
C ASN A 48 3.90 -17.98 7.42
N PHE A 49 3.90 -17.01 6.50
CA PHE A 49 4.59 -15.75 6.73
C PHE A 49 3.95 -14.95 7.88
N ILE A 50 2.62 -14.94 7.99
CA ILE A 50 1.92 -14.33 9.13
C ILE A 50 2.32 -15.01 10.43
N LYS A 51 2.36 -16.35 10.48
CA LYS A 51 2.81 -17.12 11.67
C LYS A 51 4.26 -16.79 12.05
N LEU A 52 5.14 -16.61 11.06
CA LEU A 52 6.52 -16.19 11.28
C LEU A 52 6.57 -14.80 11.92
N LEU A 53 5.85 -13.83 11.39
CA LEU A 53 5.79 -12.49 11.98
C LEU A 53 5.15 -12.47 13.36
N ASP A 54 4.15 -13.32 13.60
CA ASP A 54 3.56 -13.51 14.93
C ASP A 54 4.58 -14.05 15.92
N SER A 55 5.43 -15.00 15.52
CA SER A 55 6.51 -15.51 16.38
C SER A 55 7.55 -14.46 16.78
N HIS A 56 7.59 -13.35 16.04
CA HIS A 56 8.41 -12.16 16.34
C HIS A 56 7.63 -11.05 17.08
N GLY A 57 6.37 -11.30 17.46
CA GLY A 57 5.53 -10.34 18.21
C GLY A 57 4.89 -9.24 17.36
N VAL A 58 4.99 -9.30 16.02
CA VAL A 58 4.45 -8.26 15.13
C VAL A 58 2.93 -8.15 15.26
N LEU A 59 2.23 -9.29 15.35
CA LEU A 59 0.78 -9.27 15.43
C LEU A 59 0.26 -8.62 16.72
N ASP A 60 1.05 -8.55 17.77
CA ASP A 60 0.62 -7.95 19.03
C ASP A 60 0.58 -6.40 18.98
N VAL A 61 1.27 -5.79 18.03
CA VAL A 61 1.39 -4.31 17.92
C VAL A 61 0.63 -3.70 16.74
N ILE A 62 0.13 -4.49 15.81
CA ILE A 62 -0.68 -4.04 14.67
C ILE A 62 -2.18 -4.25 14.91
N ASP A 63 -3.03 -3.55 14.17
CA ASP A 63 -4.49 -3.65 14.28
C ASP A 63 -5.11 -4.42 13.11
N VAL A 64 -4.45 -4.42 11.94
CA VAL A 64 -4.97 -4.97 10.69
C VAL A 64 -3.87 -5.75 9.97
N VAL A 65 -4.21 -6.91 9.41
CA VAL A 65 -3.36 -7.64 8.48
C VAL A 65 -3.77 -7.27 7.05
N ALA A 66 -2.82 -6.92 6.19
CA ALA A 66 -3.11 -6.62 4.80
C ALA A 66 -2.44 -7.60 3.83
N VAL A 67 -3.10 -7.84 2.70
CA VAL A 67 -2.60 -8.72 1.62
C VAL A 67 -2.72 -8.02 0.27
N HIS A 68 -1.87 -8.44 -0.68
CA HIS A 68 -1.94 -8.04 -2.09
C HIS A 68 -2.27 -9.25 -2.96
N GLY A 69 -3.05 -9.05 -4.03
CA GLY A 69 -3.33 -10.11 -4.97
C GLY A 69 -3.66 -9.62 -6.38
N PHE A 70 -3.02 -10.23 -7.36
CA PHE A 70 -3.17 -9.93 -8.79
C PHE A 70 -3.38 -11.24 -9.58
N PRO A 71 -4.53 -11.91 -9.37
CA PRO A 71 -4.77 -13.26 -9.90
C PRO A 71 -4.78 -13.32 -11.43
N LEU A 72 -5.18 -12.25 -12.11
CA LEU A 72 -5.22 -12.20 -13.57
C LEU A 72 -3.87 -11.80 -14.21
N ASP A 73 -2.88 -11.45 -13.39
CA ASP A 73 -1.59 -10.97 -13.87
C ASP A 73 -0.43 -11.89 -13.45
N TRP A 74 0.15 -11.72 -12.27
CA TRP A 74 1.37 -12.43 -11.87
C TRP A 74 1.23 -13.44 -10.73
N ASN A 75 0.09 -13.48 -10.05
CA ASN A 75 -0.08 -14.47 -8.98
C ASN A 75 -0.56 -15.85 -9.45
N HIS A 76 -1.10 -15.99 -10.66
CA HIS A 76 -1.45 -17.25 -11.32
C HIS A 76 -2.42 -18.17 -10.55
N TRP A 77 -3.29 -17.61 -9.72
CA TRP A 77 -4.42 -18.34 -9.12
C TRP A 77 -5.75 -17.81 -9.63
N ASN A 78 -6.81 -18.62 -9.50
CA ASN A 78 -8.12 -18.25 -10.03
C ASN A 78 -8.73 -17.10 -9.22
N ILE A 79 -9.19 -16.03 -9.87
CA ILE A 79 -9.81 -14.87 -9.20
C ILE A 79 -10.94 -15.26 -8.24
N ASN A 80 -11.66 -16.35 -8.52
CA ASN A 80 -12.74 -16.87 -7.65
C ASN A 80 -12.21 -17.46 -6.34
N GLU A 81 -10.91 -17.62 -6.17
CA GLU A 81 -10.31 -18.10 -4.92
C GLU A 81 -10.15 -17.01 -3.86
N TRP A 82 -10.46 -15.74 -4.15
CA TRP A 82 -10.37 -14.66 -3.19
C TRP A 82 -10.97 -14.99 -1.82
N PRO A 83 -12.21 -15.56 -1.71
CA PRO A 83 -12.77 -15.89 -0.40
C PRO A 83 -11.91 -16.88 0.38
N ARG A 84 -11.38 -17.92 -0.30
CA ARG A 84 -10.49 -18.91 0.32
C ARG A 84 -9.18 -18.26 0.80
N GLN A 85 -8.56 -17.43 -0.03
CA GLN A 85 -7.32 -16.73 0.33
C GLN A 85 -7.50 -15.84 1.58
N ILE A 86 -8.63 -15.13 1.67
CA ILE A 86 -8.95 -14.30 2.84
C ILE A 86 -9.18 -15.16 4.09
N GLU A 87 -9.91 -16.28 3.98
CA GLU A 87 -10.15 -17.17 5.13
C GLU A 87 -8.86 -17.83 5.63
N GLU A 88 -7.94 -18.23 4.75
CA GLU A 88 -6.64 -18.77 5.15
C GLU A 88 -5.81 -17.78 5.97
N ILE A 89 -5.87 -16.47 5.61
CA ILE A 89 -5.21 -15.43 6.39
C ILE A 89 -5.94 -15.15 7.71
N ARG A 90 -7.28 -15.10 7.70
CA ARG A 90 -8.09 -14.92 8.92
C ARG A 90 -7.79 -15.99 9.98
N ALA A 91 -7.59 -17.23 9.53
CA ALA A 91 -7.28 -18.34 10.42
C ALA A 91 -6.00 -18.13 11.24
N VAL A 92 -5.08 -17.29 10.78
CA VAL A 92 -3.78 -17.00 11.43
C VAL A 92 -3.63 -15.55 11.91
N ALA A 93 -4.58 -14.69 11.62
CA ALA A 93 -4.53 -13.25 11.95
C ALA A 93 -4.91 -12.91 13.40
N LYS A 94 -5.10 -13.89 14.29
CA LYS A 94 -5.46 -13.68 15.71
C LYS A 94 -6.71 -12.81 15.90
N GLY A 95 -7.73 -13.00 15.06
CA GLY A 95 -8.98 -12.24 15.11
C GLY A 95 -8.89 -10.81 14.55
N LYS A 96 -7.76 -10.40 14.03
CA LYS A 96 -7.61 -9.07 13.39
C LYS A 96 -8.32 -9.03 12.04
N PRO A 97 -8.90 -7.87 11.65
CA PRO A 97 -9.45 -7.70 10.31
C PRO A 97 -8.38 -7.88 9.24
N VAL A 98 -8.80 -8.42 8.09
CA VAL A 98 -7.95 -8.59 6.90
C VAL A 98 -8.40 -7.60 5.85
N TRP A 99 -7.47 -6.79 5.36
CA TRP A 99 -7.69 -5.88 4.23
C TRP A 99 -6.96 -6.35 2.98
N VAL A 100 -7.47 -5.96 1.83
CA VAL A 100 -6.75 -6.11 0.56
C VAL A 100 -6.23 -4.73 0.17
N SER A 101 -4.96 -4.47 0.49
CA SER A 101 -4.37 -3.15 0.29
C SER A 101 -3.90 -2.89 -1.15
N GLU A 102 -3.74 -3.96 -1.96
CA GLU A 102 -3.62 -3.87 -3.42
C GLU A 102 -4.30 -5.05 -4.10
N VAL A 103 -5.13 -4.74 -5.08
CA VAL A 103 -5.71 -5.70 -6.02
C VAL A 103 -5.89 -5.01 -7.36
N GLY A 104 -5.68 -5.72 -8.44
CA GLY A 104 -5.83 -5.14 -9.77
C GLY A 104 -5.85 -6.16 -10.88
N ALA A 105 -6.12 -5.65 -12.08
CA ALA A 105 -5.96 -6.35 -13.34
C ALA A 105 -5.48 -5.36 -14.41
N ALA A 106 -4.51 -5.78 -15.22
CA ALA A 106 -4.00 -4.96 -16.29
C ALA A 106 -4.98 -4.93 -17.47
N SER A 107 -5.05 -3.77 -18.14
CA SER A 107 -5.72 -3.62 -19.44
C SER A 107 -4.84 -4.04 -20.62
N PHE A 108 -3.69 -4.63 -20.35
CA PHE A 108 -2.73 -5.04 -21.39
C PHE A 108 -3.37 -6.06 -22.35
N GLY A 109 -3.47 -5.66 -23.61
CA GLY A 109 -4.06 -6.48 -24.68
C GLY A 109 -5.57 -6.29 -24.85
N ALA A 110 -6.34 -6.07 -23.77
CA ALA A 110 -7.78 -5.83 -23.84
C ALA A 110 -8.31 -5.13 -22.58
N GLU A 111 -9.01 -4.01 -22.72
CA GLU A 111 -9.59 -3.28 -21.58
C GLU A 111 -10.72 -4.07 -20.90
N GLU A 112 -11.40 -4.95 -21.64
CA GLU A 112 -12.48 -5.81 -21.12
C GLU A 112 -11.99 -6.75 -20.02
N VAL A 113 -10.73 -7.17 -20.06
CA VAL A 113 -10.12 -7.99 -19.00
C VAL A 113 -10.03 -7.18 -17.69
N GLN A 114 -9.67 -5.90 -17.78
CA GLN A 114 -9.64 -5.03 -16.62
C GLN A 114 -11.05 -4.77 -16.07
N VAL A 115 -12.04 -4.54 -16.94
CA VAL A 115 -13.45 -4.37 -16.55
C VAL A 115 -13.95 -5.62 -15.82
N PHE A 116 -13.71 -6.81 -16.38
CA PHE A 116 -14.06 -8.09 -15.74
C PHE A 116 -13.37 -8.23 -14.37
N GLY A 117 -12.05 -7.99 -14.33
CA GLY A 117 -11.26 -8.08 -13.11
C GLY A 117 -11.76 -7.15 -12.01
N LEU A 118 -12.09 -5.91 -12.36
CA LEU A 118 -12.63 -4.92 -11.42
C LEU A 118 -14.00 -5.35 -10.86
N ALA A 119 -14.94 -5.72 -11.75
CA ALA A 119 -16.28 -6.12 -11.34
C ALA A 119 -16.24 -7.38 -10.47
N ARG A 120 -15.47 -8.39 -10.89
CA ARG A 120 -15.37 -9.66 -10.16
C ARG A 120 -14.67 -9.49 -8.81
N THR A 121 -13.63 -8.67 -8.75
CA THR A 121 -12.96 -8.32 -7.48
C THR A 121 -13.93 -7.65 -6.50
N ALA A 122 -14.68 -6.65 -6.96
CA ALA A 122 -15.66 -5.98 -6.11
C ALA A 122 -16.73 -6.96 -5.58
N GLU A 123 -17.28 -7.82 -6.44
CA GLU A 123 -18.26 -8.84 -6.06
C GLU A 123 -17.72 -9.79 -4.98
N LEU A 124 -16.47 -10.22 -5.09
CA LEU A 124 -15.89 -11.23 -4.21
C LEU A 124 -15.34 -10.64 -2.89
N LEU A 125 -14.80 -9.42 -2.92
CA LEU A 125 -14.10 -8.85 -1.77
C LEU A 125 -14.97 -7.93 -0.92
N LEU A 126 -15.81 -7.06 -1.51
CA LEU A 126 -16.60 -6.10 -0.75
C LEU A 126 -17.51 -6.72 0.33
N PRO A 127 -18.09 -7.93 0.13
CA PRO A 127 -18.87 -8.56 1.18
C PRO A 127 -18.05 -9.13 2.34
N ILE A 128 -16.74 -9.33 2.17
CA ILE A 128 -15.93 -10.13 3.10
C ILE A 128 -14.75 -9.38 3.72
N VAL A 129 -14.37 -8.21 3.22
CA VAL A 129 -13.29 -7.40 3.80
C VAL A 129 -13.78 -5.97 4.08
N GLU A 130 -13.22 -5.33 5.11
CA GLU A 130 -13.55 -3.93 5.42
C GLU A 130 -13.04 -2.96 4.36
N ARG A 131 -11.88 -3.25 3.77
CA ARG A 131 -11.23 -2.40 2.75
C ARG A 131 -10.55 -3.25 1.68
N ALA A 132 -10.79 -2.88 0.44
CA ALA A 132 -10.05 -3.35 -0.72
C ALA A 132 -9.67 -2.15 -1.59
N HIS A 133 -8.39 -2.04 -2.00
CA HIS A 133 -7.90 -0.92 -2.79
C HIS A 133 -7.47 -1.40 -4.17
N TRP A 134 -8.09 -0.84 -5.20
CA TRP A 134 -7.73 -1.11 -6.59
C TRP A 134 -6.40 -0.42 -6.94
N TYR A 135 -5.48 -1.17 -7.46
CA TYR A 135 -4.20 -0.71 -7.98
C TYR A 135 -4.29 -0.64 -9.51
N SER A 136 -4.30 0.54 -10.13
CA SER A 136 -4.10 1.85 -9.58
C SER A 136 -5.02 2.90 -10.24
N LEU A 137 -4.85 4.19 -9.93
CA LEU A 137 -5.57 5.26 -10.62
C LEU A 137 -4.96 5.52 -12.00
N PHE A 138 -3.65 5.76 -12.08
CA PHE A 138 -2.94 6.02 -13.34
C PHE A 138 -2.10 4.84 -13.77
N ASP A 139 -1.98 4.67 -15.08
CA ASP A 139 -0.92 3.86 -15.68
C ASP A 139 0.46 4.41 -15.28
N LEU A 140 1.43 3.52 -15.16
CA LEU A 140 2.81 3.94 -14.96
C LEU A 140 3.34 4.63 -16.22
N PRO A 141 4.13 5.71 -16.05
CA PRO A 141 4.80 6.36 -17.17
C PRO A 141 5.68 5.36 -17.92
N LYS A 142 5.69 5.45 -19.26
CA LYS A 142 6.57 4.59 -20.10
C LYS A 142 8.06 4.78 -19.82
N THR A 143 8.40 5.95 -19.23
CA THR A 143 9.75 6.26 -18.77
C THR A 143 10.06 5.67 -17.38
N TRP A 144 9.06 5.11 -16.71
CA TRP A 144 9.28 4.47 -15.42
C TRP A 144 10.19 3.25 -15.59
N THR A 145 11.26 3.24 -14.87
CA THR A 145 12.12 2.06 -14.76
C THR A 145 11.84 1.41 -13.42
N ALA A 146 11.58 0.11 -13.44
CA ALA A 146 11.46 -0.65 -12.20
C ALA A 146 12.71 -0.41 -11.38
N THR A 147 12.55 0.34 -10.30
CA THR A 147 13.61 0.57 -9.32
C THR A 147 13.81 -0.66 -8.45
N THR A 148 13.01 -1.68 -8.64
CA THR A 148 13.08 -2.95 -7.95
C THR A 148 14.24 -3.78 -8.48
N ARG A 149 15.03 -4.36 -7.59
CA ARG A 149 16.16 -5.24 -7.92
C ARG A 149 15.74 -6.57 -8.55
N HIS A 150 14.46 -6.86 -8.48
CA HIS A 150 13.87 -8.10 -8.95
C HIS A 150 12.94 -7.77 -10.12
N LYS A 151 13.16 -8.41 -11.24
CA LYS A 151 12.14 -8.46 -12.28
C LYS A 151 11.01 -9.30 -11.70
N GLU A 152 9.94 -8.66 -11.27
CA GLU A 152 8.79 -9.32 -10.64
C GLU A 152 8.14 -10.32 -11.58
N ALA A 153 8.33 -10.11 -12.88
CA ALA A 153 7.86 -11.01 -13.89
C ALA A 153 8.69 -10.89 -15.17
N GLU A 154 8.80 -11.97 -15.89
CA GLU A 154 9.36 -11.98 -17.25
C GLU A 154 8.25 -11.92 -18.29
N GLY A 155 8.60 -11.47 -19.51
CA GLY A 155 7.67 -11.44 -20.64
C GLY A 155 6.48 -10.48 -20.43
N SER A 156 5.26 -10.95 -20.74
CA SER A 156 4.06 -10.12 -20.75
C SER A 156 3.69 -9.56 -19.38
N ALA A 157 4.03 -10.26 -18.29
CA ALA A 157 3.71 -9.81 -16.95
C ALA A 157 4.49 -8.54 -16.54
N TYR A 158 5.73 -8.40 -17.02
CA TYR A 158 6.48 -7.15 -16.87
C TYR A 158 5.77 -5.97 -17.54
N TYR A 159 5.30 -6.15 -18.78
CA TYR A 159 4.60 -5.09 -19.52
C TYR A 159 3.23 -4.78 -18.91
N ARG A 160 2.54 -5.77 -18.34
CA ARG A 160 1.22 -5.58 -17.70
C ARG A 160 1.25 -4.56 -16.58
N HIS A 161 2.37 -4.45 -15.86
CA HIS A 161 2.52 -3.49 -14.76
C HIS A 161 2.31 -2.03 -15.22
N TYR A 162 2.63 -1.71 -16.47
CA TYR A 162 2.41 -0.37 -17.03
C TYR A 162 0.94 -0.04 -17.32
N TYR A 163 0.04 -1.03 -17.26
CA TYR A 163 -1.35 -0.91 -17.69
C TYR A 163 -2.37 -1.19 -16.57
N MET A 164 -1.98 -0.99 -15.32
CA MET A 164 -2.83 -1.27 -14.16
C MET A 164 -3.81 -0.14 -13.84
N GLY A 165 -3.55 1.09 -14.31
CA GLY A 165 -4.38 2.26 -14.04
C GLY A 165 -5.80 2.17 -14.60
N LEU A 166 -6.74 2.82 -13.93
CA LEU A 166 -8.07 3.13 -14.48
C LEU A 166 -7.99 4.24 -15.53
N LEU A 167 -6.96 5.07 -15.44
CA LEU A 167 -6.62 6.14 -16.35
C LEU A 167 -5.31 5.81 -17.05
N ARG A 168 -5.19 6.22 -18.31
CA ARG A 168 -3.92 6.18 -19.03
C ARG A 168 -2.93 7.20 -18.46
N GLU A 169 -1.69 7.13 -18.90
CA GLU A 169 -0.63 8.06 -18.48
C GLU A 169 -1.00 9.53 -18.69
N ASP A 170 -1.75 9.83 -19.77
CA ASP A 170 -2.24 11.17 -20.11
C ASP A 170 -3.47 11.62 -19.33
N GLY A 171 -3.99 10.79 -18.44
CA GLY A 171 -5.19 11.04 -17.65
C GLY A 171 -6.51 10.70 -18.34
N SER A 172 -6.48 10.20 -19.59
CA SER A 172 -7.70 9.77 -20.26
C SER A 172 -8.25 8.47 -19.64
N PRO A 173 -9.58 8.37 -19.44
CA PRO A 173 -10.18 7.20 -18.78
C PRO A 173 -10.14 5.97 -19.69
N LYS A 174 -9.95 4.81 -19.05
CA LYS A 174 -10.21 3.51 -19.68
C LYS A 174 -11.64 3.05 -19.39
N ALA A 175 -12.08 2.02 -20.09
CA ALA A 175 -13.43 1.47 -19.88
C ALA A 175 -13.72 1.12 -18.42
N ALA A 176 -12.74 0.58 -17.70
CA ALA A 176 -12.88 0.22 -16.29
C ALA A 176 -13.21 1.40 -15.36
N ALA A 177 -12.77 2.63 -15.69
CA ALA A 177 -13.10 3.81 -14.89
C ALA A 177 -14.62 4.05 -14.81
N ASN A 178 -15.34 3.80 -15.89
CA ASN A 178 -16.80 3.93 -15.95
C ASN A 178 -17.54 2.84 -15.15
N HIS A 179 -16.86 1.78 -14.76
CA HIS A 179 -17.37 0.63 -14.02
C HIS A 179 -16.84 0.57 -12.59
N PHE A 180 -16.20 1.64 -12.11
CA PHE A 180 -15.63 1.64 -10.77
C PHE A 180 -16.70 1.39 -9.70
N ALA A 181 -16.49 0.34 -8.92
CA ALA A 181 -17.47 -0.09 -7.92
C ALA A 181 -17.38 0.77 -6.65
N ARG A 182 -18.52 1.33 -6.25
CA ARG A 182 -18.62 2.03 -4.94
C ARG A 182 -18.26 1.07 -3.81
N GLY A 183 -17.41 1.52 -2.89
CA GLY A 183 -16.91 0.72 -1.78
C GLY A 183 -15.48 0.22 -1.98
N LEU A 184 -14.99 0.11 -3.22
CA LEU A 184 -13.57 -0.03 -3.46
C LEU A 184 -12.84 1.28 -3.13
N GLY A 185 -11.66 1.15 -2.54
CA GLY A 185 -10.67 2.21 -2.46
C GLY A 185 -9.76 2.20 -3.70
N ILE A 186 -8.88 3.18 -3.77
CA ILE A 186 -7.83 3.25 -4.76
C ILE A 186 -6.47 3.17 -4.05
N CYS A 187 -5.54 2.40 -4.61
CA CYS A 187 -4.13 2.49 -4.30
C CYS A 187 -3.45 3.32 -5.39
N GLN A 188 -2.96 4.51 -5.03
CA GLN A 188 -2.22 5.37 -5.94
C GLN A 188 -1.01 5.96 -5.24
N TRP A 189 0.16 5.66 -5.76
CA TRP A 189 1.39 6.31 -5.34
C TRP A 189 1.61 7.58 -6.17
N PHE A 190 1.65 8.74 -5.50
CA PHE A 190 2.10 9.97 -6.13
C PHE A 190 3.61 10.08 -5.93
N HIS A 191 4.36 10.03 -7.03
CA HIS A 191 5.81 10.18 -6.98
C HIS A 191 6.20 11.58 -6.50
N PHE A 192 7.44 11.73 -6.06
CA PHE A 192 7.94 13.03 -5.62
C PHE A 192 7.75 14.08 -6.72
N ASP A 193 7.07 15.18 -6.38
CA ASP A 193 6.69 16.28 -7.27
C ASP A 193 5.82 15.86 -8.49
N ASP A 194 4.93 14.87 -8.27
CA ASP A 194 4.04 14.37 -9.33
C ASP A 194 3.07 15.47 -9.79
N HIS A 195 3.28 15.94 -11.02
CA HIS A 195 2.44 16.98 -11.65
C HIS A 195 0.98 16.51 -11.87
N ARG A 196 0.68 15.22 -11.74
CA ARG A 196 -0.67 14.65 -11.89
C ARG A 196 -1.46 14.64 -10.59
N LEU A 197 -0.90 15.15 -9.47
CA LEU A 197 -1.57 15.11 -8.17
C LEU A 197 -2.97 15.74 -8.24
N ASP A 198 -3.09 16.96 -8.77
CA ASP A 198 -4.36 17.68 -8.81
C ASP A 198 -5.38 16.97 -9.70
N LEU A 199 -4.96 16.49 -10.88
CA LEU A 199 -5.80 15.67 -11.77
C LEU A 199 -6.23 14.36 -11.07
N GLY A 200 -5.32 13.73 -10.34
CA GLY A 200 -5.62 12.53 -9.57
C GLY A 200 -6.68 12.77 -8.52
N VAL A 201 -6.59 13.86 -7.77
CA VAL A 201 -7.58 14.26 -6.76
C VAL A 201 -8.96 14.50 -7.39
N GLU A 202 -9.00 15.17 -8.55
CA GLU A 202 -10.24 15.37 -9.29
C GLU A 202 -10.89 14.05 -9.68
N TRP A 203 -10.12 13.13 -10.25
CA TRP A 203 -10.62 11.81 -10.63
C TRP A 203 -11.07 10.97 -9.44
N LEU A 204 -10.31 10.97 -8.33
CA LEU A 204 -10.70 10.27 -7.11
C LEU A 204 -12.06 10.74 -6.60
N ARG A 205 -12.31 12.07 -6.64
CA ARG A 205 -13.62 12.64 -6.27
C ARG A 205 -14.72 12.25 -7.26
N ASN A 206 -14.45 12.34 -8.55
CA ASN A 206 -15.42 11.98 -9.61
C ASN A 206 -15.81 10.49 -9.55
N LEU A 207 -14.88 9.60 -9.22
CA LEU A 207 -15.13 8.17 -9.01
C LEU A 207 -15.86 7.89 -7.68
N GLY A 208 -16.01 8.89 -6.80
CA GLY A 208 -16.62 8.72 -5.48
C GLY A 208 -15.78 7.86 -4.53
N VAL A 209 -14.46 7.90 -4.69
CA VAL A 209 -13.51 7.18 -3.83
C VAL A 209 -13.62 7.72 -2.40
N LYS A 210 -13.81 6.80 -1.45
CA LYS A 210 -13.76 7.12 -0.01
C LYS A 210 -12.39 6.74 0.57
N TYR A 211 -11.88 5.58 0.22
CA TYR A 211 -10.66 5.00 0.76
C TYR A 211 -9.51 5.16 -0.23
N LEU A 212 -8.44 5.83 0.20
CA LEU A 212 -7.24 6.02 -0.60
C LEU A 212 -6.05 5.39 0.13
N ARG A 213 -5.27 4.57 -0.57
CA ARG A 213 -3.95 4.14 -0.12
C ARG A 213 -2.89 4.87 -0.94
N THR A 214 -2.04 5.61 -0.27
CA THR A 214 -0.90 6.31 -0.84
C THR A 214 0.30 6.20 0.11
N GLY A 215 1.39 6.91 -0.13
CA GLY A 215 2.54 6.79 0.73
C GLY A 215 3.44 8.01 0.80
N ILE A 216 4.32 7.95 1.79
CA ILE A 216 5.44 8.87 1.98
C ILE A 216 6.71 8.03 2.02
N SER A 217 7.63 8.33 1.11
CA SER A 217 8.94 7.68 1.04
C SER A 217 9.91 8.27 2.06
N TRP A 218 10.44 7.42 2.96
CA TRP A 218 11.51 7.85 3.87
C TRP A 218 12.79 8.27 3.10
N ALA A 219 13.10 7.58 2.01
CA ALA A 219 14.24 7.98 1.17
C ALA A 219 14.05 9.36 0.55
N ASP A 220 12.81 9.70 0.14
CA ASP A 220 12.51 11.02 -0.43
C ASP A 220 12.46 12.14 0.61
N SER A 221 12.29 11.83 1.91
CA SER A 221 12.31 12.85 2.97
C SER A 221 13.65 13.60 3.10
N PHE A 222 14.70 13.06 2.48
CA PHE A 222 16.05 13.68 2.42
C PHE A 222 16.26 14.54 1.16
N ARG A 223 15.26 14.65 0.29
CA ARG A 223 15.33 15.49 -0.91
C ARG A 223 15.09 16.96 -0.54
N GLU A 224 15.63 17.85 -1.35
CA GLU A 224 15.29 19.26 -1.26
C GLU A 224 13.76 19.46 -1.42
N ASN A 225 13.17 20.31 -0.60
CA ASN A 225 11.74 20.61 -0.57
C ASN A 225 10.81 19.40 -0.25
N ALA A 226 11.34 18.32 0.33
CA ALA A 226 10.55 17.13 0.62
C ALA A 226 9.33 17.41 1.51
N GLU A 227 9.50 18.18 2.58
CA GLU A 227 8.39 18.53 3.47
C GLU A 227 7.30 19.34 2.74
N ALA A 228 7.70 20.31 1.91
CA ALA A 228 6.75 21.11 1.13
C ALA A 228 5.95 20.25 0.13
N TRP A 229 6.60 19.25 -0.49
CA TRP A 229 5.91 18.29 -1.35
C TRP A 229 4.92 17.43 -0.56
N PHE A 230 5.34 16.85 0.57
CA PHE A 230 4.46 16.01 1.38
C PHE A 230 3.30 16.81 1.96
N ASP A 231 3.52 18.06 2.39
CA ASP A 231 2.46 18.96 2.85
C ASP A 231 1.45 19.24 1.73
N ARG A 232 1.91 19.53 0.52
CA ARG A 232 1.05 19.69 -0.66
C ARG A 232 0.26 18.43 -0.96
N GLN A 233 0.91 17.26 -0.98
CA GLN A 233 0.26 15.99 -1.23
C GLN A 233 -0.83 15.72 -0.19
N MET A 234 -0.52 15.80 1.09
CA MET A 234 -1.48 15.49 2.16
C MET A 234 -2.61 16.49 2.23
N SER A 235 -2.35 17.78 1.97
CA SER A 235 -3.39 18.82 1.88
C SER A 235 -4.33 18.59 0.69
N ALA A 236 -3.81 18.21 -0.48
CA ALA A 236 -4.63 17.91 -1.65
C ALA A 236 -5.54 16.69 -1.44
N LEU A 237 -5.09 15.72 -0.63
CA LEU A 237 -5.81 14.50 -0.30
C LEU A 237 -6.75 14.63 0.90
N GLU A 238 -6.92 15.84 1.43
CA GLU A 238 -7.89 16.08 2.51
C GLU A 238 -9.31 15.71 2.09
N GLY A 239 -10.02 15.02 2.98
CA GLY A 239 -11.39 14.51 2.75
C GLY A 239 -11.44 13.04 2.33
N PHE A 240 -10.31 12.41 1.97
CA PHE A 240 -10.24 10.95 1.80
C PHE A 240 -9.86 10.26 3.12
N GLU A 241 -10.41 9.07 3.36
CA GLU A 241 -9.91 8.19 4.41
C GLU A 241 -8.62 7.52 3.92
N THR A 242 -7.48 8.13 4.28
CA THR A 242 -6.19 7.75 3.74
C THR A 242 -5.52 6.67 4.58
N THR A 243 -5.09 5.58 3.94
CA THR A 243 -4.10 4.64 4.45
C THR A 243 -2.73 5.10 3.99
N LEU A 244 -1.93 5.61 4.92
CA LEU A 244 -0.62 6.16 4.60
C LEU A 244 0.46 5.07 4.74
N THR A 245 1.07 4.71 3.62
CA THR A 245 2.18 3.76 3.56
C THR A 245 3.50 4.47 3.80
N LEU A 246 4.29 3.99 4.75
CA LEU A 246 5.65 4.44 5.02
C LEU A 246 6.65 3.37 4.56
N CYS A 247 7.62 3.76 3.74
CA CYS A 247 8.54 2.81 3.12
C CYS A 247 9.84 3.46 2.62
N PHE A 248 10.72 2.64 2.06
CA PHE A 248 11.94 2.97 1.35
C PHE A 248 13.05 3.56 2.24
N THR A 249 13.99 2.72 2.58
CA THR A 249 15.17 3.10 3.37
C THR A 249 16.11 4.01 2.56
N PRO A 250 16.50 5.18 3.08
CA PRO A 250 17.56 5.98 2.47
C PRO A 250 18.85 5.18 2.34
N ALA A 251 19.55 5.29 1.20
CA ALA A 251 20.73 4.49 0.92
C ALA A 251 21.84 4.61 1.99
N HIS A 252 21.99 5.79 2.60
CA HIS A 252 23.01 6.05 3.64
C HIS A 252 22.63 5.49 5.02
N LEU A 253 21.34 5.23 5.27
CA LEU A 253 20.82 4.63 6.50
C LEU A 253 20.57 3.11 6.37
N GLY A 254 20.61 2.57 5.16
CA GLY A 254 20.48 1.14 4.91
C GLY A 254 21.75 0.35 5.21
N ILE A 255 21.63 -0.93 5.55
CA ILE A 255 22.75 -1.87 5.65
C ILE A 255 23.44 -1.97 4.30
N ALA A 256 22.67 -2.05 3.22
CA ALA A 256 23.13 -1.94 1.84
C ALA A 256 22.61 -0.64 1.19
N PRO A 257 23.33 -0.07 0.18
CA PRO A 257 23.03 1.25 -0.37
C PRO A 257 21.89 1.21 -1.39
N HIS A 258 20.71 0.69 -0.98
CA HIS A 258 19.49 0.66 -1.79
C HIS A 258 18.25 0.73 -0.91
N TYR A 259 17.16 1.25 -1.45
CA TYR A 259 15.94 1.60 -0.72
C TYR A 259 15.14 0.40 -0.17
N THR A 260 15.40 -0.83 -0.63
CA THR A 260 14.79 -2.05 -0.07
C THR A 260 15.65 -2.70 1.01
N SER A 261 16.78 -2.10 1.36
CA SER A 261 17.64 -2.58 2.44
C SER A 261 16.98 -2.39 3.80
N PRO A 262 17.14 -3.34 4.74
CA PRO A 262 16.88 -3.05 6.15
C PRO A 262 17.67 -1.81 6.61
N PRO A 263 17.10 -0.97 7.49
CA PRO A 263 17.83 0.10 8.11
C PRO A 263 18.92 -0.43 9.06
N LYS A 264 20.03 0.31 9.21
CA LYS A 264 21.08 -0.01 10.19
C LYS A 264 20.56 0.05 11.63
N ASP A 265 19.73 1.05 11.91
CA ASP A 265 19.02 1.20 13.18
C ASP A 265 17.51 1.30 12.92
N PRO A 266 16.68 0.35 13.41
CA PRO A 266 15.24 0.40 13.25
C PRO A 266 14.60 1.65 13.88
N ASN A 267 15.27 2.28 14.87
CA ASN A 267 14.78 3.50 15.48
C ASN A 267 14.84 4.71 14.54
N ASP A 268 15.69 4.70 13.52
CA ASP A 268 15.71 5.77 12.50
C ASP A 268 14.40 5.79 11.73
N PHE A 269 13.93 4.62 11.28
CA PHE A 269 12.63 4.50 10.62
C PHE A 269 11.47 4.80 11.59
N ALA A 270 11.58 4.37 12.84
CA ALA A 270 10.57 4.64 13.85
C ALA A 270 10.41 6.16 14.14
N ARG A 271 11.51 6.92 14.13
CA ARG A 271 11.47 8.40 14.23
C ARG A 271 10.79 9.04 13.03
N PHE A 272 11.11 8.59 11.83
CA PHE A 272 10.44 9.05 10.62
C PHE A 272 8.94 8.73 10.65
N ALA A 273 8.56 7.52 11.07
CA ALA A 273 7.17 7.10 11.17
C ALA A 273 6.39 7.95 12.20
N ALA A 274 6.98 8.22 13.36
CA ALA A 274 6.38 9.10 14.37
C ALA A 274 6.21 10.54 13.86
N TRP A 275 7.23 11.09 13.18
CA TRP A 275 7.18 12.41 12.56
C TRP A 275 6.07 12.51 11.52
N ALA A 276 5.92 11.52 10.64
CA ALA A 276 4.88 11.51 9.62
C ALA A 276 3.47 11.50 10.26
N VAL A 277 3.29 10.71 11.33
CA VAL A 277 2.01 10.65 12.05
C VAL A 277 1.72 11.96 12.78
N GLU A 278 2.69 12.51 13.49
CA GLU A 278 2.52 13.78 14.22
C GLU A 278 2.15 14.92 13.28
N ARG A 279 2.74 14.96 12.09
CA ARG A 279 2.53 16.02 11.10
C ARG A 279 1.21 15.86 10.33
N TYR A 280 0.88 14.65 9.88
CA TYR A 280 -0.20 14.42 8.92
C TYR A 280 -1.44 13.75 9.51
N VAL A 281 -1.32 13.22 10.72
CA VAL A 281 -2.43 12.53 11.41
C VAL A 281 -2.58 13.04 12.84
N PRO A 282 -2.82 14.35 13.02
CA PRO A 282 -2.91 14.92 14.36
C PRO A 282 -4.08 14.31 15.14
N LEU A 283 -3.92 14.17 16.46
CA LEU A 283 -4.99 13.77 17.36
C LEU A 283 -6.18 14.72 17.18
N LYS A 284 -7.37 14.18 16.90
CA LYS A 284 -8.60 14.97 16.86
C LYS A 284 -8.86 15.60 18.23
N LYS A 285 -8.81 16.91 18.34
CA LYS A 285 -8.96 17.68 19.59
C LYS A 285 -10.41 17.80 20.07
N SER A 286 -11.41 17.14 19.45
CA SER A 286 -12.83 17.24 19.89
C SER A 286 -13.70 16.13 19.29
N PRO A 287 -14.75 15.66 20.01
CA PRO A 287 -15.59 14.56 19.58
C PRO A 287 -16.79 15.03 18.74
N SER A 288 -16.59 15.80 17.69
CA SER A 288 -17.71 16.33 16.88
C SER A 288 -17.73 15.91 15.41
N SER A 289 -16.89 14.97 14.99
CA SER A 289 -17.02 14.35 13.67
C SER A 289 -16.80 12.85 13.76
N ILE A 290 -17.88 12.09 13.52
CA ILE A 290 -17.86 10.65 13.35
C ILE A 290 -17.15 10.35 12.02
N GLY A 291 -15.83 10.25 12.06
CA GLY A 291 -15.01 9.71 10.98
C GLY A 291 -14.16 8.60 11.57
N ASP A 292 -13.95 7.54 10.80
CA ASP A 292 -13.04 6.46 11.20
C ASP A 292 -11.66 7.00 11.54
N PRO A 293 -10.93 6.37 12.48
CA PRO A 293 -9.57 6.79 12.83
C PRO A 293 -8.67 6.71 11.59
N ALA A 294 -7.75 7.65 11.50
CA ALA A 294 -6.72 7.64 10.47
C ALA A 294 -5.93 6.33 10.49
N VAL A 295 -5.49 5.90 9.35
CA VAL A 295 -4.89 4.58 9.13
C VAL A 295 -3.46 4.73 8.64
N LEU A 296 -2.56 4.01 9.25
CA LEU A 296 -1.15 3.95 8.87
C LEU A 296 -0.77 2.52 8.49
N GLU A 297 -0.12 2.36 7.35
CA GLU A 297 0.44 1.11 6.89
C GLU A 297 1.98 1.19 6.91
N VAL A 298 2.60 0.30 7.66
CA VAL A 298 4.06 0.09 7.59
C VAL A 298 4.31 -0.99 6.55
N GLN A 299 4.82 -0.57 5.38
CA GLN A 299 5.02 -1.47 4.26
C GLN A 299 6.32 -2.24 4.36
N ARG A 300 6.21 -3.45 3.94
CA ARG A 300 7.20 -4.49 3.75
C ARG A 300 8.23 -4.18 2.67
#